data_ba28fe2f5828d520a6205add0947119c
#
_entry.id   ba28fe2f5828d520a6205add0947119c
#
_cell.length_a   1.000
_cell.length_b   1.000
_cell.length_c   1.000
_cell.angle_alpha   90.00
_cell.angle_beta   90.00
_cell.angle_gamma   90.00
#
_symmetry.space_group_name_H-M   'P 1'
#
loop_
_entity.id
_entity.type
_entity.pdbx_description
1 polymer ?
#
loop_
_entity_poly.entity_id
_entity_poly.type
_entity_poly.pdbx_seq_one_letter_code
_entity_poly.pdbx_strand_id
1 'polypeptide(L)'
;VWEDNMKLFKTAATLAVAATMVAGTAMAGGHATTKLRIQTHFSPETLSGKMAAKYIDDIQTMSNGEIAVEMFYSSSVVKSVETFDAAATGILDCDMTGGAYQTGKNPAFQFAGDLMGGYQNPYQQMAWLLHGNGRAALNGLYNGYDMEFIGWWIPGPESLASTSPIRNADDFKDWKFRSPPGLATKVFSAMGASPIVMDFNEIFTALETGIIDGADAANLTNNVGLGLYDIANHTNFPGFHSMPADHLACRKDVWDAMPDNHKRIMEVAMDSLALHNATINEVQNAQTAKDLRAKGVNLYEWTPEDLAKYRAAVQTGWTEFATTPEAKALLESHISFLKNMGAMK
;
A
#
# COMPACT_ATOMS: atom_id res chain seq x y z
N VAL A 1 -11.76 60.37 -36.77
CA VAL A 1 -12.45 61.53 -37.37
C VAL A 1 -13.69 61.03 -38.07
N TRP A 2 -14.85 61.58 -37.62
CA TRP A 2 -16.25 61.53 -38.16
C TRP A 2 -17.04 60.27 -37.79
N GLU A 3 -17.86 60.30 -36.79
CA GLU A 3 -19.14 60.96 -36.42
C GLU A 3 -20.28 60.87 -37.47
N ASP A 4 -21.35 60.28 -36.88
CA ASP A 4 -22.78 60.53 -37.16
C ASP A 4 -23.42 60.06 -38.48
N ASN A 5 -24.41 59.17 -38.39
CA ASN A 5 -25.82 59.62 -38.47
C ASN A 5 -26.81 58.45 -38.16
N MET A 6 -27.68 58.79 -37.25
CA MET A 6 -28.90 58.12 -36.81
C MET A 6 -30.00 58.28 -37.87
N LYS A 7 -30.73 57.19 -38.17
CA LYS A 7 -32.18 57.33 -38.43
C LYS A 7 -32.93 55.97 -38.35
N LEU A 8 -33.95 56.00 -37.57
CA LEU A 8 -34.97 54.99 -37.34
C LEU A 8 -35.60 54.44 -38.65
N PHE A 9 -35.81 53.12 -38.65
CA PHE A 9 -37.06 52.58 -39.25
C PHE A 9 -37.58 51.44 -38.37
N LYS A 10 -38.78 51.60 -37.87
CA LYS A 10 -39.61 50.61 -37.21
C LYS A 10 -40.10 49.63 -38.27
N THR A 11 -39.82 48.35 -38.11
CA THR A 11 -40.65 47.28 -38.67
C THR A 11 -40.64 46.11 -37.68
N ALA A 12 -41.84 45.80 -37.22
CA ALA A 12 -42.11 44.63 -36.37
C ALA A 12 -41.90 43.37 -37.21
N ALA A 13 -40.95 42.55 -36.79
CA ALA A 13 -40.81 41.17 -37.25
C ALA A 13 -40.92 40.26 -36.03
N THR A 14 -42.01 39.51 -36.02
CA THR A 14 -42.34 38.48 -35.05
C THR A 14 -41.26 37.41 -35.15
N LEU A 15 -40.31 37.37 -34.19
CA LEU A 15 -39.33 36.27 -34.04
C LEU A 15 -39.96 35.20 -33.16
N ALA A 16 -40.31 34.07 -33.78
CA ALA A 16 -40.58 32.83 -33.10
C ALA A 16 -39.26 32.36 -32.45
N VAL A 17 -39.16 32.44 -31.14
CA VAL A 17 -38.07 31.85 -30.36
C VAL A 17 -38.32 30.34 -30.34
N ALA A 18 -37.60 29.60 -31.20
CA ALA A 18 -37.45 28.16 -31.06
C ALA A 18 -36.55 27.90 -29.82
N ALA A 19 -37.21 27.60 -28.71
CA ALA A 19 -36.50 27.07 -27.54
C ALA A 19 -35.93 25.69 -27.89
N THR A 20 -34.68 25.64 -28.32
CA THR A 20 -33.90 24.42 -28.31
C THR A 20 -33.73 24.02 -26.85
N MET A 21 -34.56 23.08 -26.39
CA MET A 21 -34.25 22.31 -25.19
C MET A 21 -32.94 21.55 -25.45
N VAL A 22 -31.86 22.11 -24.96
CA VAL A 22 -30.68 21.32 -24.66
C VAL A 22 -31.11 20.37 -23.54
N ALA A 23 -31.49 19.15 -23.92
CA ALA A 23 -31.60 18.06 -23.00
C ALA A 23 -30.17 17.83 -22.48
N GLY A 24 -29.81 18.56 -21.43
CA GLY A 24 -28.69 18.18 -20.57
C GLY A 24 -28.99 16.75 -20.15
N THR A 25 -28.19 15.82 -20.61
CA THR A 25 -28.10 14.52 -19.99
C THR A 25 -27.82 14.79 -18.52
N ALA A 26 -28.86 14.83 -17.69
CA ALA A 26 -28.74 14.66 -16.28
C ALA A 26 -28.06 13.30 -16.16
N MET A 27 -26.78 13.29 -15.82
CA MET A 27 -26.14 12.12 -15.27
C MET A 27 -27.04 11.72 -14.12
N ALA A 28 -27.81 10.67 -14.31
CA ALA A 28 -28.61 10.08 -13.25
C ALA A 28 -27.60 9.71 -12.17
N GLY A 29 -27.48 10.56 -11.17
CA GLY A 29 -26.81 10.21 -9.92
C GLY A 29 -27.60 9.05 -9.33
N GLY A 30 -27.29 7.83 -9.75
CA GLY A 30 -27.83 6.62 -9.17
C GLY A 30 -27.58 6.71 -7.69
N HIS A 31 -28.59 6.49 -6.87
CA HIS A 31 -28.38 6.36 -5.44
C HIS A 31 -27.42 5.19 -5.23
N ALA A 32 -26.25 5.47 -4.66
CA ALA A 32 -25.28 4.43 -4.34
C ALA A 32 -25.95 3.38 -3.47
N THR A 33 -25.92 2.13 -3.96
CA THR A 33 -26.51 0.99 -3.26
C THR A 33 -25.49 0.31 -2.32
N THR A 34 -24.19 0.49 -2.62
CA THR A 34 -23.07 0.09 -1.77
C THR A 34 -22.33 1.34 -1.33
N LYS A 35 -22.19 1.52 -0.01
CA LYS A 35 -21.43 2.63 0.58
C LYS A 35 -20.38 2.05 1.50
N LEU A 36 -19.12 2.47 1.32
CA LEU A 36 -17.98 1.92 2.05
C LEU A 36 -17.15 3.05 2.65
N ARG A 37 -16.73 2.87 3.89
CA ARG A 37 -15.73 3.67 4.59
C ARG A 37 -14.44 2.86 4.63
N ILE A 38 -13.41 3.33 3.94
CA ILE A 38 -12.13 2.63 3.78
C ILE A 38 -11.02 3.53 4.33
N GLN A 39 -10.11 2.97 5.11
CA GLN A 39 -8.92 3.70 5.56
C GLN A 39 -7.64 3.05 5.06
N THR A 40 -6.69 3.90 4.62
CA THR A 40 -5.29 3.54 4.40
C THR A 40 -4.36 4.35 5.31
N HIS A 41 -3.18 3.80 5.60
CA HIS A 41 -2.13 4.51 6.32
C HIS A 41 -1.34 5.48 5.41
N PHE A 42 -1.40 5.31 4.09
CA PHE A 42 -0.71 6.20 3.17
C PHE A 42 -1.33 7.59 3.12
N SER A 43 -0.47 8.61 2.98
CA SER A 43 -0.93 9.97 2.68
C SER A 43 -1.29 10.12 1.20
N PRO A 44 -2.22 11.01 0.81
CA PRO A 44 -2.64 11.19 -0.57
C PRO A 44 -1.51 11.71 -1.49
N GLU A 45 -0.45 12.28 -0.94
CA GLU A 45 0.72 12.79 -1.68
C GLU A 45 1.65 11.67 -2.13
N THR A 46 1.69 10.54 -1.42
CA THR A 46 2.52 9.39 -1.78
C THR A 46 2.02 8.71 -3.06
N LEU A 47 2.90 7.98 -3.75
CA LEU A 47 2.49 7.19 -4.90
C LEU A 47 1.44 6.14 -4.52
N SER A 48 1.62 5.47 -3.38
CA SER A 48 0.63 4.49 -2.88
C SER A 48 -0.71 5.14 -2.54
N GLY A 49 -0.73 6.34 -1.94
CA GLY A 49 -1.98 7.09 -1.73
C GLY A 49 -2.71 7.43 -3.03
N LYS A 50 -1.97 7.82 -4.07
CA LYS A 50 -2.53 8.05 -5.41
C LYS A 50 -3.05 6.77 -6.06
N MET A 51 -2.41 5.62 -5.79
CA MET A 51 -2.90 4.32 -6.27
C MET A 51 -4.17 3.90 -5.54
N ALA A 52 -4.28 4.16 -4.24
CA ALA A 52 -5.54 3.97 -3.50
C ALA A 52 -6.66 4.84 -4.09
N ALA A 53 -6.41 6.13 -4.38
CA ALA A 53 -7.37 7.01 -5.03
C ALA A 53 -7.81 6.49 -6.41
N LYS A 54 -6.84 5.97 -7.19
CA LYS A 54 -7.15 5.35 -8.50
C LYS A 54 -8.07 4.13 -8.35
N TYR A 55 -7.84 3.27 -7.37
CA TYR A 55 -8.72 2.13 -7.10
C TYR A 55 -10.15 2.59 -6.82
N ILE A 56 -10.32 3.63 -5.99
CA ILE A 56 -11.64 4.17 -5.68
C ILE A 56 -12.32 4.73 -6.95
N ASP A 57 -11.59 5.49 -7.76
CA ASP A 57 -12.10 6.03 -9.03
C ASP A 57 -12.53 4.91 -9.99
N ASP A 58 -11.71 3.86 -10.12
CA ASP A 58 -12.00 2.71 -10.97
C ASP A 58 -13.29 1.98 -10.54
N ILE A 59 -13.46 1.67 -9.25
CA ILE A 59 -14.67 0.96 -8.78
C ILE A 59 -15.93 1.83 -8.88
N GLN A 60 -15.83 3.12 -8.61
CA GLN A 60 -16.95 4.06 -8.76
C GLN A 60 -17.35 4.20 -10.24
N THR A 61 -16.35 4.32 -11.12
CA THR A 61 -16.59 4.41 -12.57
C THR A 61 -17.19 3.13 -13.14
N MET A 62 -16.63 1.96 -12.83
CA MET A 62 -17.12 0.66 -13.32
C MET A 62 -18.50 0.30 -12.79
N SER A 63 -18.85 0.76 -11.60
CA SER A 63 -20.18 0.55 -11.01
C SER A 63 -21.19 1.62 -11.43
N ASN A 64 -20.82 2.55 -12.32
CA ASN A 64 -21.66 3.70 -12.69
C ASN A 64 -22.19 4.50 -11.46
N GLY A 65 -21.34 4.59 -10.42
CA GLY A 65 -21.66 5.29 -9.17
C GLY A 65 -22.52 4.50 -8.17
N GLU A 66 -22.83 3.23 -8.46
CA GLU A 66 -23.56 2.38 -7.51
C GLU A 66 -22.70 1.97 -6.30
N ILE A 67 -21.38 1.96 -6.42
CA ILE A 67 -20.43 1.87 -5.31
C ILE A 67 -19.94 3.27 -4.98
N ALA A 68 -20.17 3.75 -3.77
CA ALA A 68 -19.62 5.01 -3.25
C ALA A 68 -18.64 4.72 -2.12
N VAL A 69 -17.49 5.37 -2.14
CA VAL A 69 -16.46 5.18 -1.13
C VAL A 69 -16.10 6.51 -0.48
N GLU A 70 -16.11 6.52 0.84
CA GLU A 70 -15.48 7.52 1.68
C GLU A 70 -14.10 7.01 2.07
N MET A 71 -13.05 7.62 1.49
CA MET A 71 -11.68 7.20 1.69
C MET A 71 -10.99 8.07 2.73
N PHE A 72 -10.42 7.43 3.74
CA PHE A 72 -9.63 8.05 4.81
C PHE A 72 -8.15 7.75 4.60
N TYR A 73 -7.35 8.80 4.47
CA TYR A 73 -5.90 8.72 4.29
C TYR A 73 -5.17 9.00 5.61
N SER A 74 -3.89 8.64 5.66
CA SER A 74 -2.99 8.98 6.77
C SER A 74 -3.52 8.52 8.13
N SER A 75 -4.23 7.38 8.18
CA SER A 75 -4.82 6.86 9.42
C SER A 75 -5.63 7.91 10.19
N SER A 76 -6.43 8.72 9.47
CA SER A 76 -7.13 9.88 10.03
C SER A 76 -8.31 9.53 10.95
N VAL A 77 -8.81 8.29 10.92
CA VAL A 77 -9.89 7.81 11.80
C VAL A 77 -9.30 7.11 13.04
N VAL A 78 -8.40 6.16 12.83
CA VAL A 78 -7.71 5.39 13.88
C VAL A 78 -6.25 5.15 13.46
N LYS A 79 -5.37 4.78 14.39
CA LYS A 79 -3.98 4.42 14.09
C LYS A 79 -3.91 3.21 13.14
N SER A 80 -2.80 3.08 12.41
CA SER A 80 -2.59 2.00 11.42
C SER A 80 -2.83 0.61 12.02
N VAL A 81 -2.37 0.35 13.24
CA VAL A 81 -2.55 -0.93 13.95
C VAL A 81 -3.99 -1.21 14.40
N GLU A 82 -4.86 -0.21 14.36
CA GLU A 82 -6.26 -0.30 14.80
C GLU A 82 -7.24 -0.37 13.62
N THR A 83 -6.76 -0.13 12.37
CA THR A 83 -7.64 -0.02 11.19
C THR A 83 -8.43 -1.31 10.94
N PHE A 84 -7.79 -2.45 11.09
CA PHE A 84 -8.45 -3.76 10.92
C PHE A 84 -9.59 -3.97 11.93
N ASP A 85 -9.36 -3.64 13.21
CA ASP A 85 -10.39 -3.73 14.25
C ASP A 85 -11.51 -2.71 14.05
N ALA A 86 -11.17 -1.51 13.60
CA ALA A 86 -12.14 -0.49 13.26
C ALA A 86 -13.06 -0.96 12.13
N ALA A 87 -12.52 -1.69 11.15
CA ALA A 87 -13.32 -2.32 10.10
C ALA A 87 -14.15 -3.48 10.65
N ALA A 88 -13.55 -4.42 11.38
CA ALA A 88 -14.26 -5.57 11.93
C ALA A 88 -15.41 -5.18 12.89
N THR A 89 -15.26 -4.07 13.61
CA THR A 89 -16.28 -3.58 14.57
C THR A 89 -17.27 -2.57 13.98
N GLY A 90 -17.09 -2.14 12.72
CA GLY A 90 -18.04 -1.27 12.01
C GLY A 90 -17.83 0.22 12.19
N ILE A 91 -16.69 0.66 12.73
CA ILE A 91 -16.25 2.08 12.67
C ILE A 91 -15.88 2.41 11.20
N LEU A 92 -15.18 1.52 10.53
CA LEU A 92 -14.94 1.47 9.10
C LEU A 92 -15.68 0.28 8.50
N ASP A 93 -15.69 0.15 7.19
CA ASP A 93 -16.23 -1.01 6.49
C ASP A 93 -15.11 -1.88 5.90
N CYS A 94 -13.98 -1.26 5.52
CA CYS A 94 -12.80 -1.97 5.02
C CYS A 94 -11.50 -1.38 5.57
N ASP A 95 -10.50 -2.25 5.68
CA ASP A 95 -9.10 -1.95 5.98
C ASP A 95 -8.29 -2.03 4.69
N MET A 96 -7.52 -0.98 4.37
CA MET A 96 -6.60 -0.92 3.25
C MET A 96 -5.18 -0.61 3.75
N THR A 97 -4.66 -1.53 4.60
CA THR A 97 -3.33 -1.41 5.23
C THR A 97 -2.51 -2.69 5.04
N GLY A 98 -1.41 -2.84 5.76
CA GLY A 98 -0.52 -3.99 5.66
C GLY A 98 -0.72 -5.03 6.75
N GLY A 99 -0.49 -6.30 6.43
CA GLY A 99 -0.62 -7.42 7.37
C GLY A 99 0.27 -7.29 8.62
N ALA A 100 1.43 -6.63 8.52
CA ALA A 100 2.31 -6.41 9.65
C ALA A 100 1.63 -5.72 10.84
N TYR A 101 0.68 -4.82 10.57
CA TYR A 101 -0.08 -4.11 11.62
C TYR A 101 -1.00 -5.03 12.44
N GLN A 102 -1.28 -6.25 11.94
CA GLN A 102 -2.18 -7.22 12.58
C GLN A 102 -1.42 -8.35 13.31
N THR A 103 -0.09 -8.30 13.33
CA THR A 103 0.76 -9.36 13.95
C THR A 103 0.54 -9.51 15.45
N GLY A 104 0.09 -8.46 16.14
CA GLY A 104 -0.33 -8.53 17.53
C GLY A 104 -1.57 -9.40 17.78
N LYS A 105 -2.43 -9.62 16.75
CA LYS A 105 -3.59 -10.54 16.82
C LYS A 105 -3.15 -11.98 16.53
N ASN A 106 -2.44 -12.16 15.44
CA ASN A 106 -1.92 -13.45 15.03
C ASN A 106 -0.66 -13.25 14.18
N PRO A 107 0.47 -13.90 14.54
CA PRO A 107 1.68 -13.86 13.73
C PRO A 107 1.49 -14.27 12.27
N ALA A 108 0.43 -15.00 11.93
CA ALA A 108 0.08 -15.37 10.56
C ALA A 108 -0.09 -14.17 9.63
N PHE A 109 -0.54 -13.02 10.15
CA PHE A 109 -0.69 -11.80 9.37
C PHE A 109 0.63 -11.26 8.81
N GLN A 110 1.77 -11.55 9.44
CA GLN A 110 3.08 -11.28 8.85
C GLN A 110 3.23 -11.96 7.48
N PHE A 111 2.96 -13.27 7.45
CA PHE A 111 3.07 -14.08 6.24
C PHE A 111 1.90 -13.85 5.27
N ALA A 112 0.81 -13.28 5.75
CA ALA A 112 -0.26 -12.80 4.89
C ALA A 112 0.14 -11.57 4.08
N GLY A 113 0.99 -10.69 4.62
CA GLY A 113 1.43 -9.46 3.95
C GLY A 113 2.81 -9.57 3.33
N ASP A 114 3.79 -10.17 4.03
CA ASP A 114 5.18 -10.18 3.59
C ASP A 114 5.95 -11.42 4.07
N LEU A 115 6.52 -12.15 3.13
CA LEU A 115 7.58 -13.10 3.41
C LEU A 115 8.93 -12.39 3.23
N MET A 116 9.32 -11.56 4.21
CA MET A 116 10.56 -10.77 4.16
C MET A 116 11.72 -11.56 3.56
N GLY A 117 12.37 -11.00 2.53
CA GLY A 117 13.52 -11.64 1.86
C GLY A 117 13.22 -12.94 1.09
N GLY A 118 11.96 -13.37 1.01
CA GLY A 118 11.56 -14.60 0.32
C GLY A 118 11.41 -14.42 -1.19
N TYR A 119 10.62 -13.44 -1.60
CA TYR A 119 10.35 -13.16 -3.01
C TYR A 119 11.35 -12.16 -3.60
N GLN A 120 11.68 -12.30 -4.88
CA GLN A 120 12.61 -11.41 -5.56
C GLN A 120 11.92 -10.19 -6.20
N ASN A 121 10.64 -10.30 -6.49
CA ASN A 121 9.85 -9.27 -7.14
C ASN A 121 8.35 -9.45 -6.84
N PRO A 122 7.52 -8.40 -7.06
CA PRO A 122 6.09 -8.45 -6.78
C PRO A 122 5.34 -9.54 -7.57
N TYR A 123 5.79 -9.88 -8.77
CA TYR A 123 5.12 -10.86 -9.63
C TYR A 123 5.19 -12.27 -9.05
N GLN A 124 6.31 -12.65 -8.41
CA GLN A 124 6.43 -13.93 -7.71
C GLN A 124 5.46 -14.03 -6.54
N GLN A 125 5.30 -12.96 -5.76
CA GLN A 125 4.39 -12.92 -4.62
C GLN A 125 2.93 -12.96 -5.09
N MET A 126 2.57 -12.18 -6.14
CA MET A 126 1.26 -12.26 -6.77
C MET A 126 0.97 -13.65 -7.35
N ALA A 127 1.98 -14.33 -7.93
CA ALA A 127 1.81 -15.68 -8.45
C ALA A 127 1.49 -16.69 -7.33
N TRP A 128 2.08 -16.55 -6.13
CA TRP A 128 1.66 -17.35 -4.98
C TRP A 128 0.20 -17.10 -4.61
N LEU A 129 -0.23 -15.84 -4.56
CA LEU A 129 -1.62 -15.50 -4.25
C LEU A 129 -2.61 -16.15 -5.23
N LEU A 130 -2.32 -16.03 -6.52
CA LEU A 130 -3.25 -16.43 -7.59
C LEU A 130 -3.17 -17.91 -7.97
N HIS A 131 -1.99 -18.54 -7.85
CA HIS A 131 -1.70 -19.89 -8.34
C HIS A 131 -1.09 -20.82 -7.29
N GLY A 132 -0.69 -20.29 -6.12
CA GLY A 132 -0.10 -21.04 -5.01
C GLY A 132 -1.08 -21.36 -3.87
N ASN A 133 -2.40 -21.29 -4.13
CA ASN A 133 -3.44 -21.41 -3.11
C ASN A 133 -3.45 -20.29 -2.06
N GLY A 134 -2.74 -19.18 -2.32
CA GLY A 134 -2.61 -18.06 -1.38
C GLY A 134 -3.94 -17.42 -1.03
N ARG A 135 -4.80 -17.14 -2.04
CA ARG A 135 -6.11 -16.52 -1.82
C ARG A 135 -6.99 -17.33 -0.86
N ALA A 136 -7.06 -18.64 -1.02
CA ALA A 136 -7.86 -19.50 -0.14
C ALA A 136 -7.28 -19.53 1.29
N ALA A 137 -5.96 -19.55 1.43
CA ALA A 137 -5.29 -19.53 2.73
C ALA A 137 -5.53 -18.19 3.45
N LEU A 138 -5.47 -17.06 2.72
CA LEU A 138 -5.74 -15.73 3.27
C LEU A 138 -7.21 -15.59 3.65
N ASN A 139 -8.15 -15.99 2.80
CA ASN A 139 -9.56 -15.95 3.15
C ASN A 139 -9.83 -16.78 4.43
N GLY A 140 -9.21 -17.95 4.58
CA GLY A 140 -9.32 -18.73 5.80
C GLY A 140 -8.83 -17.99 7.05
N LEU A 141 -7.71 -17.25 6.95
CA LEU A 141 -7.20 -16.45 8.06
C LEU A 141 -8.13 -15.26 8.37
N TYR A 142 -8.47 -14.47 7.36
CA TYR A 142 -9.26 -13.23 7.55
C TYR A 142 -10.69 -13.52 8.01
N ASN A 143 -11.32 -14.58 7.49
CA ASN A 143 -12.66 -14.98 7.91
C ASN A 143 -12.73 -15.42 9.39
N GLY A 144 -11.60 -15.88 9.96
CA GLY A 144 -11.48 -16.11 11.40
C GLY A 144 -11.61 -14.86 12.26
N TYR A 145 -11.60 -13.69 11.64
CA TYR A 145 -11.73 -12.36 12.28
C TYR A 145 -12.91 -11.56 11.71
N ASP A 146 -13.90 -12.22 11.13
CA ASP A 146 -15.08 -11.62 10.51
C ASP A 146 -14.75 -10.61 9.38
N MET A 147 -13.62 -10.82 8.70
CA MET A 147 -13.16 -10.02 7.56
C MET A 147 -13.05 -10.87 6.32
N GLU A 148 -13.34 -10.31 5.16
CA GLU A 148 -13.12 -10.94 3.85
C GLU A 148 -11.92 -10.30 3.17
N PHE A 149 -10.96 -11.11 2.72
CA PHE A 149 -9.81 -10.67 1.97
C PHE A 149 -10.17 -10.47 0.49
N ILE A 150 -10.05 -9.24 -0.02
CA ILE A 150 -10.43 -8.91 -1.40
C ILE A 150 -9.22 -9.06 -2.33
N GLY A 151 -8.05 -8.63 -1.91
CA GLY A 151 -6.84 -8.74 -2.70
C GLY A 151 -5.66 -7.94 -2.14
N TRP A 152 -4.55 -7.98 -2.89
CA TRP A 152 -3.30 -7.30 -2.58
C TRP A 152 -2.92 -6.27 -3.64
N TRP A 153 -2.11 -5.31 -3.20
CA TRP A 153 -1.29 -4.48 -4.06
C TRP A 153 0.10 -4.32 -3.45
N ILE A 154 1.15 -4.45 -4.26
CA ILE A 154 2.53 -4.54 -3.80
C ILE A 154 3.33 -3.38 -4.40
N PRO A 155 3.78 -2.40 -3.58
CA PRO A 155 4.58 -1.27 -4.08
C PRO A 155 6.00 -1.63 -4.52
N GLY A 156 6.43 -2.87 -4.32
CA GLY A 156 7.78 -3.34 -4.60
C GLY A 156 8.70 -3.30 -3.38
N PRO A 157 10.00 -3.64 -3.57
CA PRO A 157 10.94 -3.72 -2.47
C PRO A 157 11.13 -2.38 -1.76
N GLU A 158 11.18 -2.40 -0.43
CA GLU A 158 11.37 -1.24 0.41
C GLU A 158 12.83 -0.81 0.52
N SER A 159 13.01 0.49 0.68
CA SER A 159 14.31 1.14 0.88
C SER A 159 14.34 1.80 2.26
N LEU A 160 15.35 1.50 3.05
CA LEU A 160 15.55 2.15 4.34
C LEU A 160 15.90 3.63 4.14
N ALA A 161 15.36 4.51 4.98
CA ALA A 161 15.79 5.89 5.07
C ALA A 161 16.63 6.07 6.32
N SER A 162 17.81 6.73 6.25
CA SER A 162 18.71 6.88 7.40
C SER A 162 19.47 8.19 7.38
N THR A 163 19.75 8.75 8.56
CA THR A 163 20.63 9.90 8.78
C THR A 163 22.10 9.49 8.82
N SER A 164 22.40 8.18 8.90
CA SER A 164 23.75 7.60 8.89
C SER A 164 23.90 6.56 7.78
N PRO A 165 25.12 6.25 7.33
CA PRO A 165 25.36 5.22 6.31
C PRO A 165 24.79 3.85 6.69
N ILE A 166 24.15 3.16 5.71
CA ILE A 166 23.62 1.79 5.82
C ILE A 166 24.15 0.95 4.65
N ARG A 167 25.48 0.78 4.55
CA ARG A 167 26.19 0.16 3.43
C ARG A 167 26.12 -1.37 3.43
N ASN A 168 25.98 -1.96 4.62
CA ASN A 168 25.95 -3.38 4.87
C ASN A 168 25.30 -3.68 6.24
N ALA A 169 25.19 -4.95 6.61
CA ALA A 169 24.58 -5.39 7.85
C ALA A 169 25.26 -4.88 9.14
N ASP A 170 26.57 -4.61 9.11
CA ASP A 170 27.31 -4.15 10.28
C ASP A 170 26.92 -2.71 10.67
N ASP A 171 26.44 -1.91 9.71
CA ASP A 171 25.95 -0.56 9.95
C ASP A 171 24.62 -0.50 10.73
N PHE A 172 23.95 -1.66 10.94
CA PHE A 172 22.76 -1.72 11.80
C PHE A 172 23.07 -1.69 13.30
N LYS A 173 24.32 -1.89 13.68
CA LYS A 173 24.68 -1.90 15.11
C LYS A 173 24.31 -0.55 15.76
N ASP A 174 23.53 -0.63 16.83
CA ASP A 174 23.02 0.51 17.61
C ASP A 174 22.15 1.52 16.83
N TRP A 175 21.78 1.19 15.57
CA TRP A 175 20.94 2.04 14.73
C TRP A 175 19.51 2.07 15.28
N LYS A 176 19.08 3.24 15.72
CA LYS A 176 17.70 3.48 16.20
C LYS A 176 16.81 3.77 15.01
N PHE A 177 15.85 2.93 14.74
CA PHE A 177 15.00 3.13 13.59
C PHE A 177 13.54 2.79 13.87
N ARG A 178 12.66 3.43 13.13
CA ARG A 178 11.26 3.02 13.12
C ARG A 178 11.12 1.67 12.40
N SER A 179 10.45 0.76 13.05
CA SER A 179 9.99 -0.50 12.48
C SER A 179 8.47 -0.58 12.53
N PRO A 180 7.80 -1.19 11.52
CA PRO A 180 6.45 -1.67 11.72
C PRO A 180 6.47 -2.78 12.79
N PRO A 181 5.35 -3.10 13.44
CA PRO A 181 5.27 -4.28 14.29
C PRO A 181 5.53 -5.55 13.47
N GLY A 182 5.97 -6.63 14.13
CA GLY A 182 6.11 -7.93 13.49
C GLY A 182 7.55 -8.41 13.31
N LEU A 183 7.79 -9.14 12.22
CA LEU A 183 9.05 -9.86 11.97
C LEU A 183 10.25 -8.92 11.81
N ALA A 184 10.06 -7.76 11.16
CA ALA A 184 11.12 -6.77 10.95
C ALA A 184 11.79 -6.37 12.26
N THR A 185 11.01 -6.10 13.31
CA THR A 185 11.53 -5.79 14.65
C THR A 185 12.49 -6.87 15.16
N LYS A 186 12.14 -8.17 15.00
CA LYS A 186 12.98 -9.28 15.43
C LYS A 186 14.26 -9.40 14.60
N VAL A 187 14.13 -9.35 13.29
CA VAL A 187 15.25 -9.52 12.35
C VAL A 187 16.31 -8.43 12.56
N PHE A 188 15.90 -7.18 12.57
CA PHE A 188 16.82 -6.06 12.75
C PHE A 188 17.43 -6.04 14.16
N SER A 189 16.66 -6.41 15.21
CA SER A 189 17.22 -6.56 16.57
C SER A 189 18.31 -7.65 16.62
N ALA A 190 18.09 -8.78 15.94
CA ALA A 190 19.09 -9.86 15.87
C ALA A 190 20.36 -9.42 15.12
N MET A 191 20.26 -8.42 14.26
CA MET A 191 21.38 -7.80 13.54
C MET A 191 22.01 -6.62 14.29
N GLY A 192 21.59 -6.35 15.53
CA GLY A 192 22.17 -5.34 16.41
C GLY A 192 21.50 -3.96 16.35
N ALA A 193 20.43 -3.78 15.57
CA ALA A 193 19.68 -2.55 15.54
C ALA A 193 18.77 -2.38 16.77
N SER A 194 18.32 -1.15 16.99
CA SER A 194 17.41 -0.74 18.07
C SER A 194 16.05 -0.28 17.47
N PRO A 195 15.16 -1.21 17.13
CA PRO A 195 13.88 -0.85 16.53
C PRO A 195 12.94 -0.19 17.53
N ILE A 196 12.23 0.82 17.07
CA ILE A 196 11.15 1.51 17.80
C ILE A 196 9.87 1.34 16.98
N VAL A 197 8.89 0.64 17.53
CA VAL A 197 7.58 0.48 16.89
C VAL A 197 6.78 1.76 17.10
N MET A 198 6.38 2.39 15.99
CA MET A 198 5.54 3.58 16.00
C MET A 198 4.64 3.63 14.77
N ASP A 199 3.58 4.44 14.83
CA ASP A 199 2.68 4.64 13.71
C ASP A 199 3.40 5.21 12.48
N PHE A 200 2.92 4.85 11.30
CA PHE A 200 3.49 5.27 10.02
C PHE A 200 3.56 6.79 9.87
N ASN A 201 2.55 7.50 10.37
CA ASN A 201 2.46 8.95 10.26
C ASN A 201 3.34 9.71 11.27
N GLU A 202 3.96 9.01 12.22
CA GLU A 202 4.89 9.59 13.20
C GLU A 202 6.35 9.63 12.69
N ILE A 203 6.67 8.93 11.58
CA ILE A 203 8.04 8.69 11.10
C ILE A 203 8.77 10.01 10.81
N PHE A 204 8.15 10.91 10.04
CA PHE A 204 8.79 12.18 9.65
C PHE A 204 9.20 12.99 10.88
N THR A 205 8.26 13.20 11.82
CA THR A 205 8.52 13.97 13.05
C THR A 205 9.55 13.29 13.94
N ALA A 206 9.55 11.95 14.01
CA ALA A 206 10.52 11.20 14.80
C ALA A 206 11.95 11.31 14.22
N LEU A 207 12.11 11.34 12.89
CA LEU A 207 13.38 11.63 12.22
C LEU A 207 13.81 13.08 12.44
N GLU A 208 12.89 14.04 12.24
CA GLU A 208 13.17 15.48 12.40
C GLU A 208 13.63 15.83 13.81
N THR A 209 13.04 15.21 14.82
CA THR A 209 13.38 15.43 16.23
C THR A 209 14.54 14.57 16.74
N GLY A 210 15.08 13.66 15.92
CA GLY A 210 16.19 12.78 16.30
C GLY A 210 15.81 11.68 17.30
N ILE A 211 14.51 11.35 17.45
CA ILE A 211 14.05 10.20 18.23
C ILE A 211 14.53 8.91 17.58
N ILE A 212 14.56 8.87 16.24
CA ILE A 212 15.09 7.79 15.43
C ILE A 212 16.17 8.30 14.47
N ASP A 213 17.11 7.43 14.12
CA ASP A 213 18.18 7.68 13.15
C ASP A 213 17.77 7.25 11.74
N GLY A 214 16.68 6.49 11.61
CA GLY A 214 16.18 6.02 10.33
C GLY A 214 14.83 5.33 10.42
N ALA A 215 14.36 4.83 9.28
CA ALA A 215 13.06 4.19 9.18
C ALA A 215 13.05 3.07 8.13
N ASP A 216 12.39 1.99 8.49
CA ASP A 216 11.73 1.04 7.63
C ASP A 216 10.30 1.56 7.41
N ALA A 217 9.99 2.05 6.23
CA ALA A 217 8.72 2.74 5.95
C ALA A 217 8.07 2.28 4.65
N ALA A 218 8.74 2.45 3.51
CA ALA A 218 8.20 2.12 2.20
C ALA A 218 9.31 2.02 1.13
N ASN A 219 8.92 1.86 -0.13
CA ASN A 219 9.86 1.94 -1.23
C ASN A 219 10.37 3.38 -1.44
N LEU A 220 11.40 3.53 -2.29
CA LEU A 220 12.11 4.77 -2.48
C LEU A 220 11.20 5.97 -2.85
N THR A 221 10.25 5.76 -3.75
CA THR A 221 9.34 6.80 -4.24
C THR A 221 8.33 7.23 -3.17
N ASN A 222 7.78 6.28 -2.42
CA ASN A 222 6.88 6.61 -1.32
C ASN A 222 7.60 7.33 -0.19
N ASN A 223 8.84 6.96 0.13
CA ASN A 223 9.67 7.65 1.11
C ASN A 223 9.93 9.12 0.73
N VAL A 224 10.10 9.42 -0.57
CA VAL A 224 10.13 10.83 -1.06
C VAL A 224 8.81 11.53 -0.80
N GLY A 225 7.68 10.86 -1.07
CA GLY A 225 6.35 11.43 -0.82
C GLY A 225 6.07 11.70 0.68
N LEU A 226 6.76 10.99 1.57
CA LEU A 226 6.72 11.22 3.02
C LEU A 226 7.71 12.30 3.49
N GLY A 227 8.54 12.86 2.59
CA GLY A 227 9.56 13.85 2.93
C GLY A 227 10.78 13.28 3.65
N LEU A 228 10.97 11.96 3.74
CA LEU A 228 12.01 11.37 4.58
C LEU A 228 13.42 11.76 4.13
N TYR A 229 13.64 11.94 2.82
CA TYR A 229 14.95 12.33 2.28
C TYR A 229 15.25 13.85 2.35
N ASP A 230 14.36 14.63 2.92
CA ASP A 230 14.67 16.01 3.32
C ASP A 230 15.50 16.05 4.62
N ILE A 231 15.48 14.95 5.39
CA ILE A 231 16.20 14.77 6.66
C ILE A 231 17.24 13.64 6.54
N ALA A 232 16.83 12.48 6.05
CA ALA A 232 17.66 11.28 5.89
C ALA A 232 18.41 11.36 4.55
N ASN A 233 19.74 11.44 4.57
CA ASN A 233 20.56 11.55 3.37
C ASN A 233 21.27 10.25 2.97
N HIS A 234 20.86 9.11 3.55
CA HIS A 234 21.34 7.77 3.23
C HIS A 234 20.19 6.80 3.02
N THR A 235 20.31 5.93 2.02
CA THR A 235 19.32 4.90 1.70
C THR A 235 19.98 3.74 0.97
N ASN A 236 19.28 2.61 0.88
CA ASN A 236 19.67 1.52 -0.02
C ASN A 236 18.81 1.52 -1.28
N PHE A 237 19.44 1.25 -2.42
CA PHE A 237 18.73 1.03 -3.68
C PHE A 237 19.57 0.15 -4.61
N PRO A 238 18.99 -0.95 -5.16
CA PRO A 238 17.59 -1.42 -4.99
C PRO A 238 17.20 -1.72 -3.54
N GLY A 239 15.88 -1.66 -3.25
CA GLY A 239 15.31 -2.12 -2.00
C GLY A 239 15.47 -3.64 -1.85
N PHE A 240 15.58 -4.16 -0.61
CA PHE A 240 15.87 -5.60 -0.44
C PHE A 240 15.25 -6.23 0.80
N HIS A 241 14.92 -5.44 1.82
CA HIS A 241 14.67 -6.01 3.15
C HIS A 241 13.25 -6.53 3.31
N SER A 242 12.29 -5.86 2.73
CA SER A 242 10.87 -6.15 2.82
C SER A 242 10.19 -5.82 1.51
N MET A 243 9.09 -6.47 1.22
CA MET A 243 8.25 -6.20 0.05
C MET A 243 6.78 -6.45 0.42
N PRO A 244 6.23 -5.63 1.33
CA PRO A 244 4.90 -5.87 1.85
C PRO A 244 3.84 -5.71 0.78
N ALA A 245 2.86 -6.62 0.83
CA ALA A 245 1.61 -6.50 0.14
C ALA A 245 0.60 -5.85 1.10
N ASP A 246 0.13 -4.67 0.72
CA ASP A 246 -1.02 -4.10 1.40
C ASP A 246 -2.29 -4.78 0.92
N HIS A 247 -3.18 -5.07 1.84
CA HIS A 247 -4.44 -5.72 1.53
C HIS A 247 -5.59 -4.72 1.42
N LEU A 248 -6.64 -5.12 0.72
CA LEU A 248 -7.99 -4.65 0.95
C LEU A 248 -8.74 -5.79 1.61
N ALA A 249 -9.25 -5.56 2.82
CA ALA A 249 -10.10 -6.49 3.53
C ALA A 249 -11.34 -5.75 4.06
N CYS A 250 -12.51 -6.31 3.82
CA CYS A 250 -13.77 -5.70 4.23
C CYS A 250 -14.47 -6.57 5.29
N ARG A 251 -15.25 -5.95 6.16
CA ARG A 251 -16.08 -6.66 7.12
C ARG A 251 -16.98 -7.65 6.39
N LYS A 252 -17.02 -8.89 6.89
CA LYS A 252 -17.62 -9.99 6.16
C LYS A 252 -19.12 -9.81 5.92
N ASP A 253 -19.87 -9.28 6.87
CA ASP A 253 -21.31 -9.03 6.70
C ASP A 253 -21.59 -7.95 5.65
N VAL A 254 -20.73 -6.91 5.57
CA VAL A 254 -20.81 -5.89 4.51
C VAL A 254 -20.52 -6.50 3.16
N TRP A 255 -19.46 -7.32 3.07
CA TRP A 255 -19.10 -8.01 1.83
C TRP A 255 -20.21 -8.96 1.38
N ASP A 256 -20.71 -9.81 2.29
CA ASP A 256 -21.75 -10.81 1.97
C ASP A 256 -23.04 -10.15 1.48
N ALA A 257 -23.39 -8.99 2.03
CA ALA A 257 -24.59 -8.23 1.64
C ALA A 257 -24.48 -7.49 0.29
N MET A 258 -23.25 -7.34 -0.27
CA MET A 258 -23.07 -6.66 -1.54
C MET A 258 -23.63 -7.47 -2.72
N PRO A 259 -24.16 -6.82 -3.77
CA PRO A 259 -24.45 -7.46 -5.04
C PRO A 259 -23.21 -8.13 -5.65
N ASP A 260 -23.41 -9.29 -6.30
CA ASP A 260 -22.30 -10.07 -6.88
C ASP A 260 -21.51 -9.29 -7.93
N ASN A 261 -22.16 -8.44 -8.71
CA ASN A 261 -21.47 -7.55 -9.67
C ASN A 261 -20.58 -6.53 -8.97
N HIS A 262 -20.96 -5.99 -7.80
CA HIS A 262 -20.11 -5.08 -7.02
C HIS A 262 -18.89 -5.79 -6.45
N LYS A 263 -19.08 -7.00 -5.89
CA LYS A 263 -17.96 -7.85 -5.44
C LYS A 263 -16.98 -8.07 -6.58
N ARG A 264 -17.50 -8.44 -7.76
CA ARG A 264 -16.64 -8.71 -8.92
C ARG A 264 -15.93 -7.47 -9.44
N ILE A 265 -16.57 -6.29 -9.41
CA ILE A 265 -15.93 -5.01 -9.75
C ILE A 265 -14.76 -4.75 -8.80
N MET A 266 -14.95 -4.90 -7.48
CA MET A 266 -13.90 -4.66 -6.49
C MET A 266 -12.72 -5.62 -6.64
N GLU A 267 -12.98 -6.91 -6.88
CA GLU A 267 -11.92 -7.90 -7.12
C GLU A 267 -11.11 -7.61 -8.38
N VAL A 268 -11.77 -7.35 -9.51
CA VAL A 268 -11.09 -7.05 -10.79
C VAL A 268 -10.31 -5.75 -10.72
N ALA A 269 -10.87 -4.73 -10.06
CA ALA A 269 -10.17 -3.48 -9.84
C ALA A 269 -8.92 -3.67 -8.97
N MET A 270 -8.98 -4.56 -7.98
CA MET A 270 -7.82 -4.87 -7.13
C MET A 270 -6.73 -5.62 -7.91
N ASP A 271 -7.09 -6.58 -8.74
CA ASP A 271 -6.13 -7.27 -9.62
C ASP A 271 -5.47 -6.27 -10.62
N SER A 272 -6.26 -5.34 -11.16
CA SER A 272 -5.76 -4.26 -12.02
C SER A 272 -4.83 -3.31 -11.25
N LEU A 273 -5.21 -2.92 -10.04
CA LEU A 273 -4.39 -2.09 -9.16
C LEU A 273 -3.06 -2.77 -8.86
N ALA A 274 -3.07 -4.07 -8.51
CA ALA A 274 -1.87 -4.83 -8.18
C ALA A 274 -0.84 -4.78 -9.32
N LEU A 275 -1.27 -5.01 -10.56
CA LEU A 275 -0.39 -4.94 -11.72
C LEU A 275 0.08 -3.50 -12.00
N HIS A 276 -0.83 -2.54 -11.99
CA HIS A 276 -0.50 -1.14 -12.25
C HIS A 276 0.47 -0.59 -11.20
N ASN A 277 0.22 -0.89 -9.92
CA ASN A 277 1.06 -0.45 -8.82
C ASN A 277 2.47 -1.04 -8.91
N ALA A 278 2.63 -2.34 -9.17
CA ALA A 278 3.93 -2.97 -9.33
C ALA A 278 4.73 -2.34 -10.49
N THR A 279 4.08 -2.10 -11.63
CA THR A 279 4.75 -1.57 -12.83
C THR A 279 5.09 -0.08 -12.72
N ILE A 280 4.20 0.74 -12.16
CA ILE A 280 4.48 2.18 -11.99
C ILE A 280 5.60 2.41 -10.96
N ASN A 281 5.62 1.63 -9.88
CA ASN A 281 6.68 1.73 -8.86
C ASN A 281 8.05 1.35 -9.43
N GLU A 282 8.16 0.36 -10.31
CA GLU A 282 9.40 0.01 -10.98
C GLU A 282 10.00 1.23 -11.73
N VAL A 283 9.17 1.90 -12.52
CA VAL A 283 9.59 3.10 -13.28
C VAL A 283 9.91 4.27 -12.36
N GLN A 284 9.03 4.54 -11.40
CA GLN A 284 9.17 5.69 -10.52
C GLN A 284 10.36 5.54 -9.56
N ASN A 285 10.61 4.36 -9.00
CA ASN A 285 11.78 4.12 -8.14
C ASN A 285 13.10 4.33 -8.90
N ALA A 286 13.18 3.89 -10.16
CA ALA A 286 14.36 4.13 -10.99
C ALA A 286 14.59 5.62 -11.27
N GLN A 287 13.54 6.39 -11.53
CA GLN A 287 13.64 7.85 -11.71
C GLN A 287 14.00 8.53 -10.39
N THR A 288 13.32 8.19 -9.31
CA THR A 288 13.57 8.73 -7.95
C THR A 288 15.02 8.50 -7.53
N ALA A 289 15.60 7.32 -7.83
CA ALA A 289 17.00 7.04 -7.52
C ALA A 289 17.97 8.00 -8.23
N LYS A 290 17.68 8.38 -9.48
CA LYS A 290 18.48 9.38 -10.22
C LYS A 290 18.35 10.77 -9.58
N ASP A 291 17.12 11.16 -9.25
CA ASP A 291 16.84 12.48 -8.70
C ASP A 291 17.45 12.65 -7.29
N LEU A 292 17.39 11.63 -6.45
CA LEU A 292 18.01 11.62 -5.13
C LEU A 292 19.54 11.68 -5.21
N ARG A 293 20.18 10.95 -6.14
CA ARG A 293 21.64 11.07 -6.39
C ARG A 293 22.00 12.48 -6.82
N ALA A 294 21.22 13.10 -7.68
CA ALA A 294 21.44 14.48 -8.12
C ALA A 294 21.29 15.50 -6.98
N LYS A 295 20.46 15.20 -5.97
CA LYS A 295 20.30 16.00 -4.75
C LYS A 295 21.36 15.71 -3.68
N GLY A 296 22.28 14.76 -3.92
CA GLY A 296 23.35 14.41 -2.97
C GLY A 296 22.97 13.36 -1.92
N VAL A 297 21.85 12.68 -2.07
CA VAL A 297 21.50 11.53 -1.22
C VAL A 297 22.39 10.35 -1.61
N ASN A 298 22.93 9.64 -0.61
CA ASN A 298 23.78 8.48 -0.79
C ASN A 298 22.92 7.22 -0.91
N LEU A 299 22.96 6.58 -2.09
CA LEU A 299 22.27 5.33 -2.37
C LEU A 299 23.27 4.18 -2.37
N TYR A 300 23.11 3.24 -1.46
CA TYR A 300 23.99 2.08 -1.32
C TYR A 300 23.34 0.85 -1.97
N GLU A 301 24.10 0.15 -2.78
CA GLU A 301 23.76 -1.16 -3.28
C GLU A 301 24.50 -2.20 -2.43
N TRP A 302 23.77 -3.11 -1.81
CA TRP A 302 24.33 -4.15 -0.99
C TRP A 302 24.93 -5.28 -1.86
N THR A 303 26.06 -5.78 -1.42
CA THR A 303 26.71 -6.90 -2.12
C THR A 303 25.88 -8.19 -2.04
N PRO A 304 26.03 -9.14 -2.97
CA PRO A 304 25.38 -10.45 -2.87
C PRO A 304 25.70 -11.18 -1.57
N GLU A 305 26.92 -10.98 -1.01
CA GLU A 305 27.32 -11.56 0.26
C GLU A 305 26.55 -10.95 1.45
N ASP A 306 26.41 -9.62 1.51
CA ASP A 306 25.65 -8.95 2.57
C ASP A 306 24.16 -9.29 2.48
N LEU A 307 23.60 -9.37 1.27
CA LEU A 307 22.23 -9.83 1.04
C LEU A 307 22.04 -11.28 1.49
N ALA A 308 23.04 -12.16 1.32
CA ALA A 308 22.98 -13.54 1.80
C ALA A 308 22.98 -13.62 3.33
N LYS A 309 23.80 -12.79 4.01
CA LYS A 309 23.80 -12.67 5.48
C LYS A 309 22.43 -12.20 5.98
N TYR A 310 21.87 -11.15 5.36
CA TYR A 310 20.53 -10.66 5.69
C TYR A 310 19.48 -11.75 5.53
N ARG A 311 19.44 -12.43 4.39
CA ARG A 311 18.48 -13.52 4.13
C ARG A 311 18.58 -14.66 5.14
N ALA A 312 19.79 -15.03 5.57
CA ALA A 312 19.97 -16.05 6.59
C ALA A 312 19.35 -15.64 7.93
N ALA A 313 19.54 -14.39 8.35
CA ALA A 313 18.93 -13.86 9.57
C ALA A 313 17.39 -13.84 9.46
N VAL A 314 16.86 -13.42 8.33
CA VAL A 314 15.41 -13.39 8.06
C VAL A 314 14.80 -14.80 8.10
N GLN A 315 15.45 -15.80 7.47
CA GLN A 315 14.95 -17.18 7.45
C GLN A 315 14.92 -17.82 8.84
N THR A 316 15.89 -17.48 9.69
CA THR A 316 15.85 -17.86 11.12
C THR A 316 14.64 -17.21 11.79
N GLY A 317 14.44 -15.91 11.54
CA GLY A 317 13.30 -15.15 12.06
C GLY A 317 11.94 -15.70 11.63
N TRP A 318 11.80 -16.25 10.41
CA TRP A 318 10.53 -16.86 9.96
C TRP A 318 10.07 -17.97 10.90
N THR A 319 10.99 -18.90 11.21
CA THR A 319 10.68 -20.06 12.06
C THR A 319 10.35 -19.63 13.48
N GLU A 320 11.10 -18.67 14.02
CA GLU A 320 10.87 -18.14 15.36
C GLU A 320 9.58 -17.33 15.47
N PHE A 321 9.17 -16.67 14.39
CA PHE A 321 7.96 -15.84 14.37
C PHE A 321 6.69 -16.65 14.11
N ALA A 322 6.78 -17.77 13.38
CA ALA A 322 5.67 -18.66 13.06
C ALA A 322 5.24 -19.50 14.27
N THR A 323 4.66 -18.86 15.29
CA THR A 323 4.32 -19.51 16.58
C THR A 323 2.93 -20.13 16.60
N THR A 324 1.99 -19.70 15.75
CA THR A 324 0.63 -20.24 15.66
C THR A 324 0.50 -21.28 14.53
N PRO A 325 -0.51 -22.16 14.56
CA PRO A 325 -0.77 -23.11 13.48
C PRO A 325 -0.97 -22.41 12.13
N GLU A 326 -1.70 -21.30 12.09
CA GLU A 326 -1.98 -20.51 10.88
C GLU A 326 -0.70 -19.89 10.33
N ALA A 327 0.15 -19.33 11.19
CA ALA A 327 1.44 -18.76 10.80
C ALA A 327 2.37 -19.83 10.19
N LYS A 328 2.43 -21.02 10.79
CA LYS A 328 3.20 -22.15 10.25
C LYS A 328 2.67 -22.60 8.91
N ALA A 329 1.35 -22.74 8.77
CA ALA A 329 0.73 -23.16 7.53
C ALA A 329 0.98 -22.16 6.38
N LEU A 330 0.88 -20.85 6.63
CA LEU A 330 1.19 -19.81 5.63
C LEU A 330 2.68 -19.82 5.27
N LEU A 331 3.57 -19.90 6.26
CA LEU A 331 5.01 -19.98 6.01
C LEU A 331 5.37 -21.21 5.15
N GLU A 332 4.84 -22.38 5.48
CA GLU A 332 5.04 -23.60 4.71
C GLU A 332 4.48 -23.50 3.28
N SER A 333 3.33 -22.85 3.10
CA SER A 333 2.75 -22.60 1.80
C SER A 333 3.67 -21.76 0.92
N HIS A 334 4.22 -20.66 1.45
CA HIS A 334 5.18 -19.83 0.74
C HIS A 334 6.47 -20.58 0.40
N ILE A 335 7.05 -21.28 1.36
CA ILE A 335 8.30 -22.05 1.17
C ILE A 335 8.09 -23.13 0.10
N SER A 336 6.99 -23.88 0.17
CA SER A 336 6.67 -24.92 -0.82
C SER A 336 6.51 -24.34 -2.21
N PHE A 337 5.82 -23.20 -2.33
CA PHE A 337 5.67 -22.51 -3.60
C PHE A 337 7.01 -22.04 -4.18
N LEU A 338 7.87 -21.39 -3.36
CA LEU A 338 9.19 -20.94 -3.79
C LEU A 338 10.11 -22.10 -4.21
N LYS A 339 10.05 -23.24 -3.50
CA LYS A 339 10.78 -24.46 -3.89
C LYS A 339 10.28 -25.01 -5.22
N ASN A 340 8.98 -25.11 -5.41
CA ASN A 340 8.37 -25.57 -6.67
C ASN A 340 8.74 -24.69 -7.86
N MET A 341 8.92 -23.39 -7.64
CA MET A 341 9.41 -22.46 -8.66
C MET A 341 10.93 -22.50 -8.87
N GLY A 342 11.68 -23.24 -8.06
CA GLY A 342 13.15 -23.22 -8.09
C GLY A 342 13.78 -21.92 -7.54
N ALA A 343 12.99 -21.06 -6.89
CA ALA A 343 13.48 -19.82 -6.30
C ALA A 343 14.08 -20.00 -4.91
N MET A 344 13.88 -21.17 -4.29
CA MET A 344 14.47 -21.60 -3.01
C MET A 344 14.93 -23.05 -3.12
N LYS A 345 16.03 -23.39 -2.41
CA LYS A 345 16.59 -24.75 -2.33
C LYS A 345 15.93 -25.59 -1.26
#